data_c96084c8900d5a6f955c9830ae4f891a
#
_entry.id   c96084c8900d5a6f955c9830ae4f891a
#
_cell.length_a   1.000
_cell.length_b   1.000
_cell.length_c   1.000
_cell.angle_alpha   90.00
_cell.angle_beta   90.00
_cell.angle_gamma   90.00
#
_symmetry.space_group_name_H-M   'P 1'
#
loop_
_entity.id
_entity.type
_entity.pdbx_description
1 polymer ?
#
loop_
_entity_poly.entity_id
_entity_poly.type
_entity_poly.pdbx_seq_one_letter_code
_entity_poly.pdbx_strand_id
1 'polypeptide(L)'
;MTAHLDAARLTPAQIVAELDRYVVGQGRAKRAVAIALRNRWRRQNLPAELRDEVAPKNIIMIGPTGVGKTEIARRLARLAQAPFLKVEASKYTEVGYVGRDVESMIRDLTELAVNMAKSEMAELVADRAAQAAEDRLLELLLPRARVRDAVGLGSIEPVSPESSGAATREKLREQLRAGRLDDRPIELEVRAHGLPAIEMFAGAGMGEMDQNLREMLGNMLPTKTKVRKVRVAEARRILVQEETQKLIDMDEVSSQAIRRVQDSGIVFLDEIDKIAGRERAQGPDVSREGVQRDLLPIVEGTAVTTKYGVVRTDHVLFIAAGAFHVSKPADLIPELQGRFPIRVELEPLTRADFVRILTEPESALIKQYIALLRTEGVTLDVTPDAVEAVADIASRVNDRTENIGARRLYTILERVLEEVSFQAPDLSGKTVTVDAGFVHGRLEDALRDDDLSRYIL
;
A
#
# COMPACT_ATOMS: atom_id res chain seq x y z
N MET A 1 11.88 8.13 -16.38
CA MET A 1 11.65 9.45 -15.77
C MET A 1 10.21 9.85 -16.05
N THR A 2 9.28 9.45 -15.21
CA THR A 2 7.89 9.94 -15.21
C THR A 2 7.93 11.29 -14.50
N ALA A 3 7.64 12.37 -15.22
CA ALA A 3 7.46 13.69 -14.62
C ALA A 3 6.44 13.56 -13.50
N HIS A 4 6.86 13.77 -12.26
CA HIS A 4 5.96 13.88 -11.11
C HIS A 4 5.08 15.09 -11.37
N LEU A 5 3.87 14.85 -11.91
CA LEU A 5 2.83 15.86 -12.00
C LEU A 5 2.53 16.29 -10.57
N ASP A 6 2.83 17.54 -10.27
CA ASP A 6 2.50 18.14 -8.98
C ASP A 6 0.97 18.08 -8.83
N ALA A 7 0.48 17.04 -8.12
CA ALA A 7 -0.95 16.75 -7.97
C ALA A 7 -1.72 17.94 -7.38
N ALA A 8 -1.02 18.81 -6.65
CA ALA A 8 -1.57 20.05 -6.12
C ALA A 8 -2.01 21.03 -7.21
N ARG A 9 -1.50 20.90 -8.44
CA ARG A 9 -1.81 21.80 -9.56
C ARG A 9 -2.89 21.27 -10.51
N LEU A 10 -3.25 19.99 -10.42
CA LEU A 10 -4.22 19.38 -11.33
C LEU A 10 -5.62 20.02 -11.19
N THR A 11 -6.22 20.35 -12.32
CA THR A 11 -7.64 20.75 -12.40
C THR A 11 -8.54 19.51 -12.22
N PRO A 12 -9.83 19.68 -11.80
CA PRO A 12 -10.74 18.55 -11.74
C PRO A 12 -10.87 17.77 -13.03
N ALA A 13 -10.81 18.42 -14.18
CA ALA A 13 -10.85 17.77 -15.49
C ALA A 13 -9.60 16.89 -15.74
N GLN A 14 -8.43 17.37 -15.37
CA GLN A 14 -7.19 16.59 -15.45
C GLN A 14 -7.20 15.40 -14.48
N ILE A 15 -7.74 15.56 -13.28
CA ILE A 15 -7.90 14.46 -12.32
C ILE A 15 -8.83 13.38 -12.90
N VAL A 16 -9.94 13.77 -13.55
CA VAL A 16 -10.84 12.82 -14.22
C VAL A 16 -10.10 12.11 -15.35
N ALA A 17 -9.34 12.83 -16.18
CA ALA A 17 -8.58 12.24 -17.28
C ALA A 17 -7.54 11.21 -16.78
N GLU A 18 -6.86 11.51 -15.66
CA GLU A 18 -5.94 10.53 -15.03
C GLU A 18 -6.68 9.30 -14.48
N LEU A 19 -7.88 9.48 -13.91
CA LEU A 19 -8.72 8.36 -13.47
C LEU A 19 -9.22 7.54 -14.66
N ASP A 20 -9.48 8.16 -15.82
CA ASP A 20 -9.93 7.48 -17.05
C ASP A 20 -8.89 6.49 -17.60
N ARG A 21 -7.60 6.70 -17.29
CA ARG A 21 -6.51 5.77 -17.67
C ARG A 21 -6.62 4.41 -16.97
N TYR A 22 -7.38 4.32 -15.87
CA TYR A 22 -7.44 3.11 -15.03
C TYR A 22 -8.84 2.58 -14.81
N VAL A 23 -9.86 3.42 -14.85
CA VAL A 23 -11.24 3.06 -14.57
C VAL A 23 -12.12 3.42 -15.75
N VAL A 24 -12.82 2.44 -16.30
CA VAL A 24 -13.75 2.61 -17.40
C VAL A 24 -15.09 3.14 -16.87
N GLY A 25 -15.71 4.07 -17.58
CA GLY A 25 -17.01 4.61 -17.22
C GLY A 25 -17.01 5.41 -15.91
N GLN A 26 -18.11 5.37 -15.18
CA GLN A 26 -18.29 5.94 -13.82
C GLN A 26 -18.01 7.46 -13.73
N GLY A 27 -18.39 8.22 -14.77
CA GLY A 27 -18.07 9.64 -14.89
C GLY A 27 -18.53 10.50 -13.72
N ARG A 28 -19.73 10.21 -13.15
CA ARG A 28 -20.26 10.93 -11.98
C ARG A 28 -19.36 10.75 -10.75
N ALA A 29 -18.93 9.50 -10.48
CA ALA A 29 -18.07 9.19 -9.34
C ALA A 29 -16.70 9.84 -9.48
N LYS A 30 -16.06 9.72 -10.65
CA LYS A 30 -14.77 10.37 -10.94
C LYS A 30 -14.84 11.89 -10.76
N ARG A 31 -15.92 12.51 -11.24
CA ARG A 31 -16.13 13.95 -11.10
C ARG A 31 -16.29 14.38 -9.63
N ALA A 32 -17.06 13.62 -8.84
CA ALA A 32 -17.26 13.90 -7.41
C ALA A 32 -15.95 13.83 -6.63
N VAL A 33 -15.16 12.78 -6.82
CA VAL A 33 -13.86 12.62 -6.13
C VAL A 33 -12.83 13.64 -6.62
N ALA A 34 -12.85 14.02 -7.90
CA ALA A 34 -11.98 15.06 -8.45
C ALA A 34 -12.28 16.43 -7.84
N ILE A 35 -13.56 16.76 -7.65
CA ILE A 35 -13.99 17.98 -6.97
C ILE A 35 -13.55 17.95 -5.50
N ALA A 36 -13.73 16.82 -4.80
CA ALA A 36 -13.33 16.67 -3.40
C ALA A 36 -11.82 16.88 -3.23
N LEU A 37 -10.98 16.28 -4.11
CA LEU A 37 -9.54 16.49 -4.10
C LEU A 37 -9.17 17.96 -4.36
N ARG A 38 -9.80 18.59 -5.36
CA ARG A 38 -9.52 19.99 -5.67
C ARG A 38 -9.98 20.94 -4.55
N ASN A 39 -11.08 20.63 -3.88
CA ASN A 39 -11.54 21.42 -2.73
C ASN A 39 -10.56 21.35 -1.55
N ARG A 40 -9.89 20.22 -1.36
CA ARG A 40 -8.81 20.09 -0.37
C ARG A 40 -7.65 21.03 -0.69
N TRP A 41 -7.19 21.07 -1.93
CA TRP A 41 -6.17 22.03 -2.35
C TRP A 41 -6.64 23.49 -2.17
N ARG A 42 -7.91 23.80 -2.55
CA ARG A 42 -8.48 25.15 -2.34
C ARG A 42 -8.45 25.53 -0.86
N ARG A 43 -8.85 24.60 0.02
CA ARG A 43 -8.84 24.81 1.47
C ARG A 43 -7.44 25.15 1.98
N GLN A 44 -6.41 24.41 1.57
CA GLN A 44 -5.02 24.65 1.98
C GLN A 44 -4.50 26.03 1.58
N ASN A 45 -5.10 26.63 0.56
CA ASN A 45 -4.77 27.98 0.09
C ASN A 45 -5.69 29.09 0.66
N LEU A 46 -6.58 28.75 1.59
CA LEU A 46 -7.38 29.75 2.31
C LEU A 46 -6.58 30.42 3.44
N PRO A 47 -6.96 31.66 3.84
CA PRO A 47 -6.48 32.24 5.10
C PRO A 47 -6.75 31.30 6.28
N ALA A 48 -5.88 31.33 7.29
CA ALA A 48 -5.94 30.43 8.44
C ALA A 48 -7.33 30.41 9.12
N GLU A 49 -7.94 31.55 9.28
CA GLU A 49 -9.27 31.75 9.91
C GLU A 49 -10.38 30.97 9.19
N LEU A 50 -10.35 30.93 7.85
CA LEU A 50 -11.35 30.21 7.05
C LEU A 50 -10.96 28.74 6.80
N ARG A 51 -9.69 28.42 6.86
CA ARG A 51 -9.21 27.06 6.59
C ARG A 51 -9.72 26.04 7.60
N ASP A 52 -9.82 26.44 8.86
CA ASP A 52 -10.28 25.55 9.93
C ASP A 52 -11.81 25.38 9.92
N GLU A 53 -12.56 26.35 9.37
CA GLU A 53 -14.01 26.28 9.23
C GLU A 53 -14.47 25.40 8.04
N VAL A 54 -13.58 25.17 7.05
CA VAL A 54 -13.94 24.41 5.84
C VAL A 54 -13.66 22.92 6.04
N ALA A 55 -14.68 22.18 6.48
CA ALA A 55 -14.60 20.72 6.56
C ALA A 55 -14.62 20.03 5.18
N PRO A 56 -13.96 18.87 5.01
CA PRO A 56 -14.08 18.07 3.81
C PRO A 56 -15.51 17.58 3.62
N LYS A 57 -15.93 17.46 2.35
CA LYS A 57 -17.22 16.87 2.03
C LYS A 57 -17.04 15.40 1.75
N ASN A 58 -17.40 14.56 2.71
CA ASN A 58 -17.30 13.11 2.58
C ASN A 58 -18.27 12.60 1.49
N ILE A 59 -17.91 11.46 0.91
CA ILE A 59 -18.60 10.88 -0.25
C ILE A 59 -19.12 9.50 0.13
N ILE A 60 -20.37 9.21 -0.24
CA ILE A 60 -20.87 7.83 -0.23
C ILE A 60 -21.08 7.36 -1.67
N MET A 61 -20.41 6.26 -2.02
CA MET A 61 -20.48 5.59 -3.32
C MET A 61 -21.42 4.40 -3.23
N ILE A 62 -22.48 4.42 -4.01
CA ILE A 62 -23.53 3.42 -4.03
C ILE A 62 -23.45 2.66 -5.35
N GLY A 63 -23.51 1.35 -5.34
CA GLY A 63 -23.54 0.56 -6.57
C GLY A 63 -23.00 -0.85 -6.41
N PRO A 64 -23.23 -1.72 -7.41
CA PRO A 64 -22.86 -3.13 -7.35
C PRO A 64 -21.41 -3.39 -7.01
N THR A 65 -21.11 -4.61 -6.61
CA THR A 65 -19.71 -5.07 -6.40
C THR A 65 -18.95 -5.06 -7.74
N GLY A 66 -17.66 -4.76 -7.70
CA GLY A 66 -16.79 -4.88 -8.88
C GLY A 66 -16.94 -3.78 -9.94
N VAL A 67 -17.66 -2.68 -9.68
CA VAL A 67 -17.83 -1.54 -10.62
C VAL A 67 -16.73 -0.46 -10.50
N GLY A 68 -15.71 -0.67 -9.66
CA GLY A 68 -14.55 0.23 -9.56
C GLY A 68 -14.57 1.21 -8.39
N LYS A 69 -15.49 1.11 -7.41
CA LYS A 69 -15.56 2.00 -6.23
C LYS A 69 -14.20 2.15 -5.53
N THR A 70 -13.61 1.04 -5.11
CA THR A 70 -12.31 1.01 -4.42
C THR A 70 -11.18 1.53 -5.32
N GLU A 71 -11.21 1.21 -6.61
CA GLU A 71 -10.15 1.60 -7.54
C GLU A 71 -10.12 3.11 -7.77
N ILE A 72 -11.30 3.75 -7.89
CA ILE A 72 -11.42 5.20 -7.97
C ILE A 72 -10.75 5.86 -6.75
N ALA A 73 -11.09 5.41 -5.54
CA ALA A 73 -10.54 5.98 -4.31
C ALA A 73 -9.03 5.75 -4.18
N ARG A 74 -8.55 4.55 -4.53
CA ARG A 74 -7.11 4.21 -4.51
C ARG A 74 -6.31 5.06 -5.49
N ARG A 75 -6.81 5.24 -6.72
CA ARG A 75 -6.13 6.08 -7.73
C ARG A 75 -6.14 7.54 -7.36
N LEU A 76 -7.25 8.03 -6.80
CA LEU A 76 -7.32 9.38 -6.26
C LEU A 76 -6.24 9.63 -5.20
N ALA A 77 -6.09 8.69 -4.26
CA ALA A 77 -5.10 8.81 -3.19
C ALA A 77 -3.67 8.79 -3.73
N ARG A 78 -3.38 7.96 -4.73
CA ARG A 78 -2.08 7.94 -5.42
C ARG A 78 -1.79 9.26 -6.13
N LEU A 79 -2.77 9.82 -6.84
CA LEU A 79 -2.66 11.12 -7.49
C LEU A 79 -2.40 12.24 -6.46
N ALA A 80 -3.05 12.15 -5.30
CA ALA A 80 -2.89 13.13 -4.22
C ALA A 80 -1.61 12.91 -3.40
N GLN A 81 -0.86 11.84 -3.61
CA GLN A 81 0.24 11.40 -2.73
C GLN A 81 -0.18 11.38 -1.25
N ALA A 82 -1.44 11.03 -1.01
CA ALA A 82 -2.07 11.05 0.30
C ALA A 82 -1.97 9.69 0.98
N PRO A 83 -1.83 9.63 2.31
CA PRO A 83 -2.02 8.41 3.06
C PRO A 83 -3.42 7.85 2.79
N PHE A 84 -3.50 6.59 2.42
CA PHE A 84 -4.74 5.92 2.05
C PHE A 84 -4.91 4.61 2.80
N LEU A 85 -6.01 4.51 3.53
CA LEU A 85 -6.39 3.30 4.21
C LEU A 85 -7.73 2.79 3.66
N LYS A 86 -7.79 1.52 3.28
CA LYS A 86 -9.03 0.81 3.00
C LYS A 86 -9.39 -0.07 4.19
N VAL A 87 -10.59 0.09 4.71
CA VAL A 87 -11.16 -0.74 5.78
C VAL A 87 -12.57 -1.19 5.43
N GLU A 88 -12.98 -2.32 5.95
CA GLU A 88 -14.35 -2.82 5.84
C GLU A 88 -15.11 -2.45 7.12
N ALA A 89 -16.24 -1.77 6.98
CA ALA A 89 -17.03 -1.31 8.12
C ALA A 89 -17.51 -2.47 9.01
N SER A 90 -17.75 -3.64 8.43
CA SER A 90 -18.17 -4.86 9.11
C SER A 90 -17.12 -5.48 10.05
N LYS A 91 -15.84 -5.06 9.95
CA LYS A 91 -14.76 -5.55 10.82
C LYS A 91 -14.66 -4.83 12.17
N TYR A 92 -15.41 -3.75 12.33
CA TYR A 92 -15.44 -2.98 13.57
C TYR A 92 -16.55 -3.46 14.48
N THR A 93 -16.30 -3.35 15.77
CA THR A 93 -17.24 -3.70 16.81
C THR A 93 -17.49 -2.48 17.71
N GLU A 94 -18.66 -2.42 18.31
CA GLU A 94 -19.00 -1.40 19.31
C GLU A 94 -18.02 -1.43 20.47
N VAL A 95 -17.70 -0.27 21.03
CA VAL A 95 -16.81 -0.12 22.18
C VAL A 95 -17.29 -0.99 23.35
N GLY A 96 -16.39 -1.83 23.88
CA GLY A 96 -16.67 -2.77 24.98
C GLY A 96 -16.90 -4.21 24.54
N TYR A 97 -17.01 -4.50 23.24
CA TYR A 97 -17.04 -5.86 22.68
C TYR A 97 -15.65 -6.31 22.21
N VAL A 98 -15.46 -7.63 22.14
CA VAL A 98 -14.22 -8.19 21.56
C VAL A 98 -14.21 -7.96 20.07
N GLY A 99 -13.26 -7.16 19.59
CA GLY A 99 -13.13 -6.81 18.18
C GLY A 99 -12.25 -5.60 17.99
N ARG A 100 -12.28 -5.04 16.79
CA ARG A 100 -11.44 -3.91 16.40
C ARG A 100 -12.17 -2.60 16.66
N ASP A 101 -11.60 -1.70 17.45
CA ASP A 101 -12.15 -0.37 17.68
C ASP A 101 -12.03 0.52 16.42
N VAL A 102 -12.93 1.49 16.29
CA VAL A 102 -12.97 2.38 15.13
C VAL A 102 -11.78 3.34 15.07
N GLU A 103 -11.18 3.70 16.21
CA GLU A 103 -9.99 4.57 16.25
C GLU A 103 -8.78 3.90 15.63
N SER A 104 -8.74 2.55 15.62
CA SER A 104 -7.63 1.80 15.02
C SER A 104 -7.40 2.16 13.56
N MET A 105 -8.46 2.60 12.82
CA MET A 105 -8.28 3.04 11.42
C MET A 105 -7.39 4.29 11.33
N ILE A 106 -7.47 5.19 12.29
CA ILE A 106 -6.62 6.39 12.31
C ILE A 106 -5.20 6.05 12.74
N ARG A 107 -5.05 5.10 13.69
CA ARG A 107 -3.73 4.57 14.06
C ARG A 107 -3.05 3.90 12.87
N ASP A 108 -3.76 3.08 12.11
CA ASP A 108 -3.24 2.43 10.90
C ASP A 108 -2.94 3.43 9.79
N LEU A 109 -3.80 4.42 9.57
CA LEU A 109 -3.56 5.48 8.58
C LEU A 109 -2.30 6.27 8.92
N THR A 110 -2.07 6.52 10.22
CA THR A 110 -0.88 7.22 10.70
C THR A 110 0.38 6.38 10.49
N GLU A 111 0.32 5.08 10.75
CA GLU A 111 1.42 4.14 10.47
C GLU A 111 1.82 4.16 9.00
N LEU A 112 0.81 4.12 8.10
CA LEU A 112 1.06 4.24 6.66
C LEU A 112 1.72 5.58 6.30
N ALA A 113 1.27 6.67 6.90
CA ALA A 113 1.85 7.99 6.65
C ALA A 113 3.30 8.09 7.14
N VAL A 114 3.62 7.50 8.30
CA VAL A 114 4.99 7.43 8.83
C VAL A 114 5.88 6.64 7.89
N ASN A 115 5.40 5.49 7.41
CA ASN A 115 6.16 4.68 6.45
C ASN A 115 6.39 5.42 5.12
N MET A 116 5.41 6.19 4.63
CA MET A 116 5.57 7.05 3.46
C MET A 116 6.61 8.14 3.69
N ALA A 117 6.50 8.90 4.78
CA ALA A 117 7.43 9.97 5.12
C ALA A 117 8.85 9.43 5.33
N LYS A 118 9.00 8.28 6.00
CA LYS A 118 10.28 7.59 6.19
C LYS A 118 10.91 7.17 4.87
N SER A 119 10.13 6.67 3.92
CA SER A 119 10.62 6.30 2.59
C SER A 119 11.09 7.53 1.81
N GLU A 120 10.34 8.62 1.83
CA GLU A 120 10.70 9.88 1.19
C GLU A 120 11.99 10.49 1.80
N MET A 121 12.09 10.49 3.15
CA MET A 121 13.31 10.93 3.82
C MET A 121 14.50 10.03 3.50
N ALA A 122 14.29 8.70 3.40
CA ALA A 122 15.34 7.76 3.01
C ALA A 122 15.88 8.07 1.61
N GLU A 123 15.02 8.40 0.65
CA GLU A 123 15.43 8.81 -0.69
C GLU A 123 16.25 10.12 -0.66
N LEU A 124 15.82 11.10 0.14
CA LEU A 124 16.55 12.38 0.28
C LEU A 124 17.94 12.25 0.88
N VAL A 125 18.13 11.28 1.78
CA VAL A 125 19.44 11.06 2.44
C VAL A 125 20.27 9.96 1.79
N ALA A 126 19.77 9.31 0.73
CA ALA A 126 20.40 8.12 0.11
C ALA A 126 21.86 8.35 -0.28
N ASP A 127 22.17 9.46 -0.95
CA ASP A 127 23.52 9.76 -1.39
C ASP A 127 24.47 10.00 -0.20
N ARG A 128 24.01 10.69 0.84
CA ARG A 128 24.78 10.92 2.06
C ARG A 128 24.99 9.63 2.84
N ALA A 129 23.96 8.79 2.91
CA ALA A 129 24.03 7.48 3.54
C ALA A 129 25.01 6.55 2.80
N ALA A 130 24.98 6.55 1.47
CA ALA A 130 25.92 5.79 0.65
C ALA A 130 27.37 6.23 0.86
N GLN A 131 27.64 7.54 0.94
CA GLN A 131 28.96 8.08 1.22
C GLN A 131 29.45 7.69 2.63
N ALA A 132 28.59 7.84 3.64
CA ALA A 132 28.92 7.47 5.02
C ALA A 132 29.19 5.95 5.16
N ALA A 133 28.42 5.12 4.47
CA ALA A 133 28.62 3.68 4.41
C ALA A 133 29.93 3.31 3.70
N GLU A 134 30.30 4.01 2.62
CA GLU A 134 31.58 3.83 1.93
C GLU A 134 32.75 4.19 2.87
N ASP A 135 32.68 5.30 3.60
CA ASP A 135 33.70 5.68 4.55
C ASP A 135 33.86 4.66 5.68
N ARG A 136 32.76 4.13 6.24
CA ARG A 136 32.81 3.05 7.24
C ARG A 136 33.40 1.74 6.67
N LEU A 137 33.08 1.39 5.43
CA LEU A 137 33.68 0.22 4.76
C LEU A 137 35.19 0.39 4.61
N LEU A 138 35.65 1.56 4.22
CA LEU A 138 37.08 1.87 4.13
C LEU A 138 37.78 1.74 5.47
N GLU A 139 37.17 2.17 6.58
CA GLU A 139 37.70 1.99 7.93
C GLU A 139 37.83 0.51 8.33
N LEU A 140 36.86 -0.31 7.94
CA LEU A 140 36.87 -1.77 8.16
C LEU A 140 37.92 -2.50 7.29
N LEU A 141 38.19 -1.97 6.10
CA LEU A 141 39.13 -2.55 5.14
C LEU A 141 40.58 -2.13 5.39
N LEU A 142 40.80 -0.95 6.02
CA LEU A 142 42.13 -0.45 6.41
C LEU A 142 42.65 -1.31 7.56
N PRO A 143 43.91 -1.79 7.50
CA PRO A 143 44.53 -2.49 8.61
C PRO A 143 44.63 -1.54 9.81
N ARG A 144 44.01 -1.92 10.94
CA ARG A 144 44.23 -1.23 12.21
C ARG A 144 45.71 -1.35 12.50
N ALA A 145 46.40 -0.21 12.51
CA ALA A 145 47.77 -0.16 13.06
C ALA A 145 47.65 -0.65 14.50
N ARG A 146 48.11 -1.88 14.77
CA ARG A 146 48.29 -2.39 16.13
C ARG A 146 49.38 -1.52 16.74
N VAL A 147 49.01 -0.58 17.60
CA VAL A 147 49.94 0.03 18.54
C VAL A 147 50.41 -1.14 19.43
N ARG A 148 51.47 -1.80 19.04
CA ARG A 148 52.21 -2.66 19.94
C ARG A 148 52.86 -1.72 20.93
N ASP A 149 52.48 -1.80 22.19
CA ASP A 149 53.25 -1.30 23.31
C ASP A 149 54.64 -1.97 23.29
N ALA A 150 55.54 -1.35 22.55
CA ALA A 150 56.94 -1.70 22.61
C ALA A 150 57.60 -0.76 23.66
N VAL A 151 57.57 -1.19 24.90
CA VAL A 151 58.55 -0.72 25.90
C VAL A 151 59.91 -1.21 25.43
N GLY A 152 60.70 -0.28 24.86
CA GLY A 152 62.06 -0.57 24.44
C GLY A 152 62.69 0.66 23.76
N LEU A 153 63.65 1.27 24.44
CA LEU A 153 64.45 2.41 24.02
C LEU A 153 64.95 2.26 22.56
N GLY A 154 64.74 3.28 21.77
CA GLY A 154 65.36 3.42 20.45
C GLY A 154 64.72 4.55 19.67
N SER A 155 65.43 5.69 19.53
CA SER A 155 65.05 6.86 18.75
C SER A 155 64.71 6.47 17.32
N ILE A 156 63.46 6.65 16.92
CA ILE A 156 63.05 6.59 15.52
C ILE A 156 62.34 7.91 15.20
N GLU A 157 62.87 8.62 14.20
CA GLU A 157 62.30 9.86 13.66
C GLU A 157 60.82 9.66 13.32
N PRO A 158 59.97 10.67 13.57
CA PRO A 158 58.54 10.59 13.24
C PRO A 158 58.38 10.63 11.72
N VAL A 159 58.23 9.50 11.07
CA VAL A 159 57.67 9.42 9.72
C VAL A 159 56.23 9.81 9.85
N SER A 160 55.85 10.92 9.26
CA SER A 160 54.47 11.48 9.26
C SER A 160 53.47 10.44 8.78
N PRO A 161 52.54 9.98 9.63
CA PRO A 161 51.57 8.92 9.24
C PRO A 161 50.49 9.35 8.25
N GLU A 162 50.44 10.66 7.94
CA GLU A 162 49.26 11.20 7.23
C GLU A 162 49.29 11.01 5.71
N SER A 163 50.42 10.89 5.05
CA SER A 163 50.47 10.86 3.59
C SER A 163 50.32 9.46 2.98
N SER A 164 50.77 8.41 3.65
CA SER A 164 50.63 7.02 3.13
C SER A 164 49.25 6.44 3.34
N GLY A 165 48.54 6.85 4.40
CA GLY A 165 47.16 6.40 4.69
C GLY A 165 46.14 6.96 3.73
N ALA A 166 46.29 8.23 3.34
CA ALA A 166 45.32 8.88 2.41
C ALA A 166 45.39 8.28 1.00
N ALA A 167 46.60 8.04 0.47
CA ALA A 167 46.75 7.41 -0.85
C ALA A 167 46.23 5.95 -0.89
N THR A 168 46.43 5.22 0.23
CA THR A 168 45.91 3.83 0.35
C THR A 168 44.36 3.83 0.45
N ARG A 169 43.80 4.79 1.19
CA ARG A 169 42.35 4.95 1.33
C ARG A 169 41.71 5.26 -0.02
N GLU A 170 42.32 6.16 -0.83
CA GLU A 170 41.79 6.50 -2.16
C GLU A 170 41.85 5.32 -3.14
N LYS A 171 42.96 4.57 -3.16
CA LYS A 171 43.03 3.32 -3.98
C LYS A 171 42.00 2.29 -3.56
N LEU A 172 41.77 2.12 -2.25
CA LEU A 172 40.72 1.21 -1.76
C LEU A 172 39.32 1.70 -2.15
N ARG A 173 39.08 3.01 -2.13
CA ARG A 173 37.84 3.63 -2.59
C ARG A 173 37.59 3.37 -4.06
N GLU A 174 38.59 3.57 -4.93
CA GLU A 174 38.47 3.24 -6.35
C GLU A 174 38.17 1.77 -6.60
N GLN A 175 38.85 0.86 -5.88
CA GLN A 175 38.60 -0.58 -6.00
C GLN A 175 37.21 -0.99 -5.50
N LEU A 176 36.72 -0.32 -4.43
CA LEU A 176 35.41 -0.53 -3.86
C LEU A 176 34.31 -0.10 -4.84
N ARG A 177 34.48 1.07 -5.48
CA ARG A 177 33.58 1.60 -6.50
C ARG A 177 33.59 0.75 -7.79
N ALA A 178 34.76 0.20 -8.14
CA ALA A 178 34.92 -0.72 -9.27
C ALA A 178 34.41 -2.15 -8.99
N GLY A 179 33.88 -2.45 -7.78
CA GLY A 179 33.36 -3.77 -7.40
C GLY A 179 34.45 -4.86 -7.19
N ARG A 180 35.74 -4.48 -7.24
CA ARG A 180 36.85 -5.46 -7.14
C ARG A 180 37.02 -6.07 -5.75
N LEU A 181 36.37 -5.49 -4.74
CA LEU A 181 36.45 -5.94 -3.36
C LEU A 181 35.19 -6.64 -2.89
N ASP A 182 34.17 -6.79 -3.73
CA ASP A 182 32.84 -7.25 -3.36
C ASP A 182 32.80 -8.62 -2.70
N ASP A 183 33.66 -9.55 -3.11
CA ASP A 183 33.78 -10.90 -2.55
C ASP A 183 34.67 -10.99 -1.30
N ARG A 184 35.38 -9.92 -0.95
CA ARG A 184 36.28 -9.93 0.20
C ARG A 184 35.48 -10.06 1.50
N PRO A 185 35.84 -11.02 2.40
CA PRO A 185 35.19 -11.14 3.69
C PRO A 185 35.70 -10.05 4.65
N ILE A 186 34.75 -9.46 5.37
CA ILE A 186 35.01 -8.50 6.46
C ILE A 186 34.22 -8.88 7.70
N GLU A 187 34.68 -8.46 8.86
CA GLU A 187 33.96 -8.62 10.12
C GLU A 187 33.12 -7.34 10.36
N LEU A 188 31.82 -7.51 10.41
CA LEU A 188 30.86 -6.44 10.64
C LEU A 188 30.15 -6.68 11.96
N GLU A 189 30.11 -5.66 12.81
CA GLU A 189 29.23 -5.64 13.97
C GLU A 189 27.82 -5.30 13.52
N VAL A 190 26.92 -6.29 13.52
CA VAL A 190 25.52 -6.10 13.16
C VAL A 190 24.66 -6.11 14.43
N ARG A 191 23.76 -5.16 14.54
CA ARG A 191 22.73 -5.19 15.60
C ARG A 191 21.88 -6.42 15.40
N ALA A 192 21.81 -7.28 16.41
CA ALA A 192 20.94 -8.45 16.36
C ALA A 192 19.48 -7.95 16.45
N HIS A 193 18.78 -7.91 15.31
CA HIS A 193 17.33 -7.75 15.27
C HIS A 193 16.71 -9.10 15.61
N GLY A 194 15.96 -9.14 16.70
CA GLY A 194 15.16 -10.29 17.08
C GLY A 194 15.75 -11.15 18.17
N LEU A 195 15.03 -11.26 19.26
CA LEU A 195 15.24 -12.22 20.32
C LEU A 195 14.44 -13.50 20.02
N PRO A 196 15.07 -14.60 19.57
CA PRO A 196 14.37 -15.88 19.44
C PRO A 196 13.91 -16.46 20.80
N ALA A 197 14.38 -15.87 21.92
CA ALA A 197 14.11 -16.41 23.25
C ALA A 197 12.74 -16.01 23.84
N ILE A 198 12.08 -14.96 23.31
CA ILE A 198 10.77 -14.54 23.81
C ILE A 198 9.62 -15.31 23.14
N GLU A 199 9.82 -15.81 21.92
CA GLU A 199 8.80 -16.65 21.26
C GLU A 199 8.57 -17.99 21.94
N MET A 200 9.54 -18.51 22.69
CA MET A 200 9.39 -19.79 23.40
C MET A 200 8.61 -19.68 24.72
N PHE A 201 8.40 -18.47 25.26
CA PHE A 201 7.60 -18.27 26.50
C PHE A 201 6.18 -17.76 26.24
N ALA A 202 5.83 -17.41 25.01
CA ALA A 202 4.53 -16.85 24.63
C ALA A 202 3.49 -17.92 24.20
N GLY A 203 3.73 -19.16 24.53
CA GLY A 203 2.76 -20.25 24.35
C GLY A 203 1.72 -20.21 25.46
N ALA A 204 0.56 -19.66 25.18
CA ALA A 204 -0.71 -19.71 25.90
C ALA A 204 -1.19 -18.37 26.50
N GLY A 205 -1.97 -17.63 25.74
CA GLY A 205 -3.14 -16.96 26.29
C GLY A 205 -3.04 -15.52 26.78
N MET A 206 -2.08 -14.70 26.33
CA MET A 206 -2.06 -13.27 26.68
C MET A 206 -1.96 -12.39 25.43
N GLY A 207 -3.14 -12.03 24.87
CA GLY A 207 -3.26 -11.03 23.81
C GLY A 207 -2.95 -9.61 24.30
N GLU A 208 -2.77 -8.69 23.39
CA GLU A 208 -2.68 -7.21 23.44
C GLU A 208 -1.89 -6.51 24.57
N MET A 209 -1.83 -7.03 25.79
CA MET A 209 -0.98 -6.48 26.88
C MET A 209 0.53 -6.69 26.62
N ASP A 210 0.87 -7.59 25.73
CA ASP A 210 2.24 -8.04 25.48
C ASP A 210 3.05 -7.10 24.57
N GLN A 211 2.40 -6.29 23.73
CA GLN A 211 3.12 -5.37 22.81
C GLN A 211 3.75 -4.18 23.55
N ASN A 212 3.02 -3.56 24.44
CA ASN A 212 3.54 -2.42 25.23
C ASN A 212 4.65 -2.88 26.19
N LEU A 213 4.54 -4.09 26.75
CA LEU A 213 5.55 -4.68 27.63
C LEU A 213 6.82 -5.06 26.82
N ARG A 214 6.67 -5.52 25.57
CA ARG A 214 7.79 -5.83 24.66
C ARG A 214 8.55 -4.59 24.22
N GLU A 215 7.86 -3.49 23.93
CA GLU A 215 8.51 -2.21 23.60
C GLU A 215 9.24 -1.62 24.82
N MET A 216 8.63 -1.72 26.01
CA MET A 216 9.24 -1.22 27.25
C MET A 216 10.48 -2.03 27.67
N LEU A 217 10.41 -3.36 27.53
CA LEU A 217 11.57 -4.25 27.78
C LEU A 217 12.61 -4.18 26.67
N GLY A 218 12.22 -3.98 25.42
CA GLY A 218 13.13 -3.84 24.27
C GLY A 218 14.05 -2.63 24.38
N ASN A 219 13.56 -1.54 24.99
CA ASN A 219 14.33 -0.32 25.21
C ASN A 219 15.26 -0.38 26.43
N MET A 220 15.03 -1.31 27.37
CA MET A 220 15.83 -1.48 28.59
C MET A 220 16.97 -2.51 28.44
N LEU A 221 16.91 -3.37 27.43
CA LEU A 221 17.95 -4.39 27.24
C LEU A 221 19.07 -3.84 26.32
N PRO A 222 20.34 -3.96 26.72
CA PRO A 222 21.45 -3.55 25.85
C PRO A 222 21.40 -4.38 24.57
N THR A 223 21.33 -3.70 23.44
CA THR A 223 21.34 -4.30 22.09
C THR A 223 22.60 -5.12 21.92
N LYS A 224 22.50 -6.45 21.94
CA LYS A 224 23.66 -7.32 21.73
C LYS A 224 24.09 -7.17 20.26
N THR A 225 25.26 -6.61 20.05
CA THR A 225 25.95 -6.64 18.76
C THR A 225 26.56 -8.02 18.55
N LYS A 226 26.36 -8.61 17.38
CA LYS A 226 27.06 -9.85 16.96
C LYS A 226 28.02 -9.49 15.84
N VAL A 227 29.26 -9.88 16.02
CA VAL A 227 30.25 -9.84 14.94
C VAL A 227 29.93 -10.95 13.93
N ARG A 228 29.67 -10.57 12.70
CA ARG A 228 29.36 -11.49 11.60
C ARG A 228 30.38 -11.30 10.49
N LYS A 229 30.91 -12.41 9.95
CA LYS A 229 31.73 -12.38 8.73
C LYS A 229 30.78 -12.31 7.52
N VAL A 230 30.88 -11.21 6.78
CA VAL A 230 30.05 -10.96 5.58
C VAL A 230 30.94 -10.51 4.43
N ARG A 231 30.49 -10.67 3.19
CA ARG A 231 31.18 -10.10 2.02
C ARG A 231 30.99 -8.60 1.97
N VAL A 232 31.94 -7.87 1.38
CA VAL A 232 31.89 -6.41 1.23
C VAL A 232 30.59 -5.97 0.54
N ALA A 233 30.11 -6.68 -0.48
CA ALA A 233 28.86 -6.39 -1.15
C ALA A 233 27.64 -6.43 -0.20
N GLU A 234 27.58 -7.43 0.70
CA GLU A 234 26.53 -7.56 1.72
C GLU A 234 26.70 -6.48 2.79
N ALA A 235 27.93 -6.27 3.27
CA ALA A 235 28.24 -5.23 4.26
C ALA A 235 27.86 -3.84 3.77
N ARG A 236 28.09 -3.51 2.49
CA ARG A 236 27.68 -2.24 1.90
C ARG A 236 26.19 -2.02 2.06
N ARG A 237 25.34 -3.03 1.74
CA ARG A 237 23.89 -2.93 1.88
C ARG A 237 23.46 -2.69 3.32
N ILE A 238 24.05 -3.45 4.25
CA ILE A 238 23.77 -3.31 5.69
C ILE A 238 24.16 -1.92 6.18
N LEU A 239 25.37 -1.45 5.84
CA LEU A 239 25.87 -0.15 6.28
C LEU A 239 25.06 1.00 5.67
N VAL A 240 24.69 0.95 4.39
CA VAL A 240 23.81 1.96 3.78
C VAL A 240 22.48 2.02 4.52
N GLN A 241 21.89 0.88 4.86
CA GLN A 241 20.65 0.83 5.62
C GLN A 241 20.80 1.42 7.03
N GLU A 242 21.90 1.10 7.74
CA GLU A 242 22.19 1.65 9.06
C GLU A 242 22.43 3.17 9.01
N GLU A 243 23.23 3.65 8.05
CA GLU A 243 23.50 5.09 7.90
C GLU A 243 22.25 5.86 7.49
N THR A 244 21.41 5.28 6.61
CA THR A 244 20.09 5.85 6.29
C THR A 244 19.23 6.01 7.53
N GLN A 245 19.17 4.99 8.40
CA GLN A 245 18.41 5.06 9.65
C GLN A 245 18.93 6.10 10.63
N LYS A 246 20.25 6.31 10.69
CA LYS A 246 20.89 7.34 11.54
C LYS A 246 20.63 8.75 11.05
N LEU A 247 20.55 8.93 9.72
CA LEU A 247 20.35 10.25 9.10
C LEU A 247 18.88 10.69 9.10
N ILE A 248 17.94 9.77 9.34
CA ILE A 248 16.52 10.07 9.44
C ILE A 248 16.19 10.51 10.87
N ASP A 249 15.66 11.72 11.00
CA ASP A 249 15.08 12.21 12.24
C ASP A 249 13.64 11.67 12.37
N MET A 250 13.42 10.76 13.30
CA MET A 250 12.13 10.14 13.52
C MET A 250 11.08 11.08 14.12
N ASP A 251 11.49 12.12 14.83
CA ASP A 251 10.56 13.11 15.38
C ASP A 251 10.03 14.01 14.26
N GLU A 252 10.90 14.41 13.32
CA GLU A 252 10.48 15.13 12.12
C GLU A 252 9.58 14.28 11.22
N VAL A 253 9.94 13.01 10.99
CA VAL A 253 9.13 12.04 10.23
C VAL A 253 7.73 11.90 10.86
N SER A 254 7.65 11.74 12.17
CA SER A 254 6.38 11.60 12.90
C SER A 254 5.52 12.87 12.80
N SER A 255 6.13 14.03 13.01
CA SER A 255 5.47 15.32 12.89
C SER A 255 4.95 15.58 11.48
N GLN A 256 5.73 15.27 10.44
CA GLN A 256 5.33 15.38 9.04
C GLN A 256 4.19 14.42 8.71
N ALA A 257 4.28 13.16 9.19
CA ALA A 257 3.26 12.14 8.97
C ALA A 257 1.92 12.53 9.60
N ILE A 258 1.92 13.01 10.86
CA ILE A 258 0.72 13.50 11.54
C ILE A 258 0.07 14.63 10.74
N ARG A 259 0.84 15.65 10.36
CA ARG A 259 0.32 16.76 9.52
C ARG A 259 -0.25 16.24 8.22
N ARG A 260 0.43 15.28 7.57
CA ARG A 260 -0.02 14.69 6.29
C ARG A 260 -1.32 13.91 6.45
N VAL A 261 -1.51 13.18 7.57
CA VAL A 261 -2.79 12.50 7.88
C VAL A 261 -3.88 13.54 8.09
N GLN A 262 -3.65 14.50 8.95
CA GLN A 262 -4.64 15.54 9.27
C GLN A 262 -5.07 16.33 8.03
N ASP A 263 -4.12 16.75 7.20
CA ASP A 263 -4.40 17.63 6.05
C ASP A 263 -4.81 16.88 4.79
N SER A 264 -4.35 15.64 4.60
CA SER A 264 -4.52 14.91 3.34
C SER A 264 -4.90 13.43 3.47
N GLY A 265 -5.10 12.90 4.67
CA GLY A 265 -5.52 11.51 4.87
C GLY A 265 -6.83 11.16 4.15
N ILE A 266 -6.90 9.95 3.61
CA ILE A 266 -8.10 9.41 2.96
C ILE A 266 -8.40 8.04 3.58
N VAL A 267 -9.60 7.89 4.12
CA VAL A 267 -10.12 6.61 4.61
C VAL A 267 -11.24 6.15 3.68
N PHE A 268 -11.10 4.95 3.15
CA PHE A 268 -12.12 4.29 2.35
C PHE A 268 -12.82 3.24 3.21
N LEU A 269 -14.08 3.52 3.56
CA LEU A 269 -14.96 2.64 4.34
C LEU A 269 -15.75 1.76 3.38
N ASP A 270 -15.30 0.53 3.15
CA ASP A 270 -16.00 -0.43 2.30
C ASP A 270 -17.12 -1.13 3.08
N GLU A 271 -18.10 -1.65 2.38
CA GLU A 271 -19.24 -2.41 2.93
C GLU A 271 -20.03 -1.65 4.03
N ILE A 272 -20.19 -0.33 3.88
CA ILE A 272 -20.96 0.48 4.84
C ILE A 272 -22.43 0.05 4.93
N ASP A 273 -22.96 -0.57 3.87
CA ASP A 273 -24.30 -1.13 3.82
C ASP A 273 -24.51 -2.32 4.75
N LYS A 274 -23.46 -3.00 5.18
CA LYS A 274 -23.50 -4.12 6.14
C LYS A 274 -23.80 -3.67 7.56
N ILE A 275 -23.40 -2.44 7.91
CA ILE A 275 -23.72 -1.83 9.21
C ILE A 275 -24.98 -0.94 9.14
N ALA A 276 -25.58 -0.75 7.95
CA ALA A 276 -26.85 -0.06 7.79
C ALA A 276 -28.03 -1.00 8.15
N GLY A 277 -29.04 -0.47 8.79
CA GLY A 277 -30.28 -1.16 9.12
C GLY A 277 -30.48 -1.33 10.62
N ARG A 278 -31.75 -1.42 11.01
CA ARG A 278 -32.17 -1.67 12.40
C ARG A 278 -32.10 -3.16 12.71
N GLU A 279 -31.59 -3.50 13.88
CA GLU A 279 -31.55 -4.86 14.38
C GLU A 279 -32.94 -5.50 14.37
N ARG A 280 -33.04 -6.67 13.74
CA ARG A 280 -34.20 -7.58 13.85
C ARG A 280 -33.81 -8.94 14.43
N ALA A 281 -32.58 -9.15 14.88
CA ALA A 281 -32.15 -10.42 15.43
C ALA A 281 -32.09 -10.34 16.96
N GLN A 282 -32.83 -11.21 17.65
CA GLN A 282 -32.67 -11.51 19.07
C GLN A 282 -31.39 -12.36 19.21
N GLY A 283 -30.29 -11.77 19.62
CA GLY A 283 -29.03 -12.46 19.91
C GLY A 283 -27.96 -11.46 20.42
N PRO A 284 -26.88 -11.95 21.04
CA PRO A 284 -25.79 -11.11 21.54
C PRO A 284 -24.85 -10.68 20.41
N ASP A 285 -25.41 -10.31 19.26
CA ASP A 285 -24.63 -9.80 18.12
C ASP A 285 -24.23 -8.34 18.36
N VAL A 286 -23.03 -8.00 17.86
CA VAL A 286 -22.51 -6.62 17.85
C VAL A 286 -23.55 -5.69 17.21
N SER A 287 -23.92 -4.65 17.94
CA SER A 287 -24.91 -3.68 17.47
C SER A 287 -24.39 -2.94 16.24
N ARG A 288 -25.05 -3.12 15.09
CA ARG A 288 -24.72 -2.39 13.85
C ARG A 288 -24.88 -0.88 14.03
N GLU A 289 -25.86 -0.47 14.82
CA GLU A 289 -26.09 0.93 15.16
C GLU A 289 -25.00 1.45 16.11
N GLY A 290 -24.49 0.64 17.03
CA GLY A 290 -23.37 0.95 17.90
C GLY A 290 -22.10 1.28 17.09
N VAL A 291 -21.75 0.46 16.11
CA VAL A 291 -20.62 0.74 15.22
C VAL A 291 -20.79 2.07 14.47
N GLN A 292 -22.01 2.39 14.01
CA GLN A 292 -22.27 3.68 13.36
C GLN A 292 -22.10 4.86 14.32
N ARG A 293 -22.53 4.71 15.58
CA ARG A 293 -22.35 5.73 16.63
C ARG A 293 -20.87 5.94 16.98
N ASP A 294 -20.08 4.86 16.99
CA ASP A 294 -18.64 4.94 17.26
C ASP A 294 -17.87 5.56 16.07
N LEU A 295 -18.33 5.33 14.84
CA LEU A 295 -17.77 5.96 13.63
C LEU A 295 -18.05 7.46 13.57
N LEU A 296 -19.16 7.92 14.16
CA LEU A 296 -19.61 9.30 14.02
C LEU A 296 -18.57 10.31 14.52
N PRO A 297 -17.99 10.23 15.73
CA PRO A 297 -16.96 11.16 16.19
C PRO A 297 -15.75 11.18 15.27
N ILE A 298 -15.34 10.03 14.73
CA ILE A 298 -14.20 9.94 13.82
C ILE A 298 -14.46 10.69 12.51
N VAL A 299 -15.67 10.61 11.99
CA VAL A 299 -16.08 11.28 10.73
C VAL A 299 -16.40 12.76 10.96
N GLU A 300 -16.84 13.14 12.16
CA GLU A 300 -17.14 14.51 12.53
C GLU A 300 -15.90 15.34 12.83
N GLY A 301 -14.87 14.71 13.34
CA GLY A 301 -13.64 15.33 13.80
C GLY A 301 -13.40 15.09 15.28
N THR A 302 -12.38 14.32 15.59
CA THR A 302 -11.95 14.02 16.95
C THR A 302 -10.44 13.90 17.02
N ALA A 303 -9.91 13.88 18.25
CA ALA A 303 -8.49 13.67 18.52
C ALA A 303 -8.25 12.20 18.87
N VAL A 304 -7.47 11.50 18.06
CA VAL A 304 -7.11 10.10 18.28
C VAL A 304 -5.65 10.00 18.73
N THR A 305 -5.42 9.32 19.84
CA THR A 305 -4.07 9.08 20.34
C THR A 305 -3.42 7.93 19.57
N THR A 306 -2.22 8.21 19.03
CA THR A 306 -1.38 7.22 18.34
C THR A 306 -0.02 7.13 19.03
N LYS A 307 0.77 6.11 18.72
CA LYS A 307 2.15 5.98 19.23
C LYS A 307 3.10 7.09 18.73
N TYR A 308 2.68 7.85 17.73
CA TYR A 308 3.46 8.96 17.16
C TYR A 308 2.98 10.33 17.64
N GLY A 309 1.87 10.39 18.36
CA GLY A 309 1.26 11.60 18.87
C GLY A 309 -0.24 11.65 18.59
N VAL A 310 -0.87 12.78 18.88
CA VAL A 310 -2.31 12.97 18.69
C VAL A 310 -2.61 13.40 17.26
N VAL A 311 -3.57 12.73 16.62
CA VAL A 311 -4.04 13.01 15.26
C VAL A 311 -5.47 13.50 15.30
N ARG A 312 -5.76 14.65 14.71
CA ARG A 312 -7.11 15.18 14.55
C ARG A 312 -7.70 14.73 13.21
N THR A 313 -8.96 14.33 13.22
CA THR A 313 -9.64 13.77 12.05
C THR A 313 -10.49 14.78 11.27
N ASP A 314 -10.60 16.02 11.73
CA ASP A 314 -11.46 17.08 11.20
C ASP A 314 -11.34 17.28 9.68
N HIS A 315 -10.18 17.00 9.11
CA HIS A 315 -9.92 17.23 7.68
C HIS A 315 -9.53 15.96 6.91
N VAL A 316 -9.64 14.79 7.54
CA VAL A 316 -9.53 13.50 6.87
C VAL A 316 -10.74 13.32 5.94
N LEU A 317 -10.50 12.90 4.71
CA LEU A 317 -11.57 12.62 3.76
C LEU A 317 -12.05 11.17 3.94
N PHE A 318 -13.32 11.01 4.26
CA PHE A 318 -13.96 9.70 4.30
C PHE A 318 -14.74 9.46 3.01
N ILE A 319 -14.48 8.32 2.40
CA ILE A 319 -15.21 7.82 1.22
C ILE A 319 -15.83 6.50 1.62
N ALA A 320 -17.13 6.50 1.88
CA ALA A 320 -17.87 5.28 2.17
C ALA A 320 -18.32 4.60 0.87
N ALA A 321 -18.39 3.29 0.85
CA ALA A 321 -18.87 2.50 -0.28
C ALA A 321 -19.75 1.34 0.19
N GLY A 322 -20.84 1.10 -0.51
CA GLY A 322 -21.75 -0.01 -0.26
C GLY A 322 -22.49 -0.43 -1.52
N ALA A 323 -22.94 -1.68 -1.56
CA ALA A 323 -23.78 -2.17 -2.62
C ALA A 323 -25.24 -1.74 -2.45
N PHE A 324 -25.70 -1.66 -1.20
CA PHE A 324 -27.07 -1.29 -0.83
C PHE A 324 -28.17 -2.11 -1.52
N HIS A 325 -27.93 -3.42 -1.70
CA HIS A 325 -28.91 -4.33 -2.28
C HIS A 325 -30.07 -4.62 -1.33
N VAL A 326 -29.78 -4.79 -0.04
CA VAL A 326 -30.76 -5.15 1.01
C VAL A 326 -31.13 -3.92 1.84
N SER A 327 -30.16 -3.08 2.16
CA SER A 327 -30.33 -1.83 2.89
C SER A 327 -30.30 -0.64 1.94
N LYS A 328 -30.71 0.51 2.43
CA LYS A 328 -30.64 1.81 1.71
C LYS A 328 -29.71 2.76 2.46
N PRO A 329 -29.12 3.77 1.78
CA PRO A 329 -28.39 4.83 2.48
C PRO A 329 -29.21 5.55 3.57
N ALA A 330 -30.54 5.55 3.45
CA ALA A 330 -31.47 6.10 4.43
C ALA A 330 -31.61 5.22 5.69
N ASP A 331 -31.07 4.00 5.69
CA ASP A 331 -31.07 3.11 6.86
C ASP A 331 -29.85 3.32 7.75
N LEU A 332 -28.91 4.16 7.35
CA LEU A 332 -27.86 4.69 8.24
C LEU A 332 -28.49 5.66 9.24
N ILE A 333 -27.87 5.83 10.42
CA ILE A 333 -28.36 6.82 11.39
C ILE A 333 -28.32 8.22 10.79
N PRO A 334 -29.30 9.09 11.10
CA PRO A 334 -29.46 10.42 10.47
C PRO A 334 -28.20 11.28 10.57
N GLU A 335 -27.51 11.20 11.70
CA GLU A 335 -26.28 11.97 11.97
C GLU A 335 -25.18 11.58 10.98
N LEU A 336 -24.98 10.26 10.77
CA LEU A 336 -23.98 9.76 9.83
C LEU A 336 -24.35 10.11 8.39
N GLN A 337 -25.66 10.05 8.03
CA GLN A 337 -26.12 10.48 6.70
C GLN A 337 -25.76 11.95 6.43
N GLY A 338 -25.89 12.82 7.43
CA GLY A 338 -25.53 14.24 7.33
C GLY A 338 -24.04 14.48 7.09
N ARG A 339 -23.19 13.55 7.54
CA ARG A 339 -21.73 13.63 7.37
C ARG A 339 -21.22 13.11 6.02
N PHE A 340 -22.10 12.48 5.22
CA PHE A 340 -21.84 12.07 3.84
C PHE A 340 -22.75 12.82 2.85
N PRO A 341 -22.53 14.15 2.66
CA PRO A 341 -23.43 14.97 1.86
C PRO A 341 -23.37 14.68 0.36
N ILE A 342 -22.27 14.09 -0.11
CA ILE A 342 -22.10 13.75 -1.52
C ILE A 342 -22.45 12.27 -1.72
N ARG A 343 -23.58 12.03 -2.41
CA ARG A 343 -24.04 10.70 -2.79
C ARG A 343 -23.81 10.48 -4.28
N VAL A 344 -23.13 9.41 -4.61
CA VAL A 344 -22.79 9.07 -5.99
C VAL A 344 -23.19 7.62 -6.28
N GLU A 345 -24.03 7.45 -7.25
CA GLU A 345 -24.41 6.13 -7.78
C GLU A 345 -23.45 5.74 -8.91
N LEU A 346 -22.93 4.52 -8.81
CA LEU A 346 -22.12 3.89 -9.84
C LEU A 346 -23.03 2.94 -10.64
N GLU A 347 -22.94 3.05 -11.94
CA GLU A 347 -23.74 2.25 -12.86
C GLU A 347 -23.20 0.82 -12.94
N PRO A 348 -24.10 -0.20 -13.11
CA PRO A 348 -23.66 -1.55 -13.44
C PRO A 348 -22.84 -1.54 -14.72
N LEU A 349 -21.85 -2.45 -14.80
CA LEU A 349 -21.03 -2.58 -15.99
C LEU A 349 -21.78 -3.32 -17.09
N THR A 350 -21.71 -2.78 -18.29
CA THR A 350 -22.25 -3.40 -19.50
C THR A 350 -21.23 -4.33 -20.17
N ARG A 351 -21.67 -5.16 -21.12
CA ARG A 351 -20.77 -5.95 -21.99
C ARG A 351 -19.72 -5.06 -22.67
N ALA A 352 -20.12 -3.90 -23.18
CA ALA A 352 -19.20 -2.95 -23.80
C ALA A 352 -18.15 -2.43 -22.81
N ASP A 353 -18.54 -2.20 -21.54
CA ASP A 353 -17.59 -1.80 -20.50
C ASP A 353 -16.59 -2.92 -20.19
N PHE A 354 -17.02 -4.19 -20.21
CA PHE A 354 -16.10 -5.32 -20.02
C PHE A 354 -15.04 -5.41 -21.12
N VAL A 355 -15.41 -5.24 -22.40
CA VAL A 355 -14.45 -5.16 -23.50
C VAL A 355 -13.43 -4.04 -23.27
N ARG A 356 -13.91 -2.87 -22.88
CA ARG A 356 -13.05 -1.74 -22.57
C ARG A 356 -12.15 -1.99 -21.38
N ILE A 357 -12.65 -2.59 -20.29
CA ILE A 357 -11.86 -2.93 -19.08
C ILE A 357 -10.74 -3.92 -19.40
N LEU A 358 -10.98 -4.84 -20.32
CA LEU A 358 -9.98 -5.82 -20.74
C LEU A 358 -8.83 -5.20 -21.53
N THR A 359 -9.06 -4.08 -22.23
CA THR A 359 -8.13 -3.54 -23.25
C THR A 359 -7.61 -2.13 -23.00
N GLU A 360 -8.49 -1.18 -22.59
CA GLU A 360 -8.13 0.24 -22.53
C GLU A 360 -7.20 0.60 -21.35
N PRO A 361 -7.50 0.24 -20.08
CA PRO A 361 -6.71 0.68 -18.94
C PRO A 361 -5.23 0.35 -19.08
N GLU A 362 -4.38 1.21 -18.49
CA GLU A 362 -2.94 0.91 -18.41
C GLU A 362 -2.67 -0.40 -17.67
N SER A 363 -3.49 -0.70 -16.67
CA SER A 363 -3.48 -1.95 -15.92
C SER A 363 -4.54 -2.95 -16.42
N ALA A 364 -4.88 -2.93 -17.71
CA ALA A 364 -5.84 -3.89 -18.27
C ALA A 364 -5.38 -5.33 -18.05
N LEU A 365 -6.32 -6.24 -17.77
CA LEU A 365 -6.01 -7.62 -17.40
C LEU A 365 -5.20 -8.34 -18.48
N ILE A 366 -5.58 -8.18 -19.74
CA ILE A 366 -4.85 -8.79 -20.86
C ILE A 366 -3.40 -8.32 -20.89
N LYS A 367 -3.15 -7.02 -20.66
CA LYS A 367 -1.78 -6.48 -20.60
C LYS A 367 -0.97 -7.07 -19.46
N GLN A 368 -1.63 -7.38 -18.32
CA GLN A 368 -0.98 -8.02 -17.18
C GLN A 368 -0.56 -9.44 -17.52
N TYR A 369 -1.45 -10.26 -18.12
CA TYR A 369 -1.11 -11.63 -18.52
C TYR A 369 -0.04 -11.68 -19.61
N ILE A 370 -0.10 -10.78 -20.60
CA ILE A 370 0.98 -10.64 -21.60
C ILE A 370 2.33 -10.36 -20.92
N ALA A 371 2.35 -9.46 -19.95
CA ALA A 371 3.58 -9.14 -19.23
C ALA A 371 4.07 -10.30 -18.36
N LEU A 372 3.16 -11.03 -17.67
CA LEU A 372 3.48 -12.20 -16.85
C LEU A 372 4.10 -13.32 -17.69
N LEU A 373 3.45 -13.73 -18.78
CA LEU A 373 3.91 -14.82 -19.63
C LEU A 373 5.20 -14.47 -20.38
N ARG A 374 5.40 -13.18 -20.66
CA ARG A 374 6.66 -12.70 -21.24
C ARG A 374 7.86 -12.90 -20.35
N THR A 375 7.72 -12.99 -19.02
CA THR A 375 8.82 -13.30 -18.10
C THR A 375 9.38 -14.71 -18.30
N GLU A 376 8.53 -15.63 -18.78
CA GLU A 376 8.90 -17.00 -19.15
C GLU A 376 9.31 -17.14 -20.64
N GLY A 377 9.37 -16.01 -21.37
CA GLY A 377 9.69 -16.01 -22.79
C GLY A 377 8.52 -16.38 -23.71
N VAL A 378 7.29 -16.47 -23.19
CA VAL A 378 6.09 -16.77 -24.00
C VAL A 378 5.49 -15.48 -24.54
N THR A 379 5.18 -15.45 -25.81
CA THR A 379 4.42 -14.36 -26.45
C THR A 379 2.93 -14.73 -26.45
N LEU A 380 2.13 -14.01 -25.68
CA LEU A 380 0.68 -14.18 -25.68
C LEU A 380 0.05 -13.20 -26.66
N ASP A 381 -0.70 -13.73 -27.64
CA ASP A 381 -1.47 -12.95 -28.61
C ASP A 381 -2.96 -13.18 -28.38
N VAL A 382 -3.70 -12.15 -27.95
CA VAL A 382 -5.12 -12.24 -27.67
C VAL A 382 -5.89 -11.48 -28.75
N THR A 383 -6.68 -12.20 -29.51
CA THR A 383 -7.42 -11.62 -30.63
C THR A 383 -8.63 -10.80 -30.18
N PRO A 384 -9.11 -9.82 -30.96
CA PRO A 384 -10.30 -9.03 -30.60
C PRO A 384 -11.57 -9.85 -30.36
N ASP A 385 -11.77 -10.95 -31.11
CA ASP A 385 -12.89 -11.86 -30.94
C ASP A 385 -12.82 -12.66 -29.64
N ALA A 386 -11.60 -13.00 -29.18
CA ALA A 386 -11.42 -13.57 -27.83
C ALA A 386 -11.83 -12.60 -26.73
N VAL A 387 -11.45 -11.32 -26.85
CA VAL A 387 -11.84 -10.26 -25.90
C VAL A 387 -13.37 -10.15 -25.83
N GLU A 388 -14.02 -10.14 -26.98
CA GLU A 388 -15.49 -10.09 -27.05
C GLU A 388 -16.14 -11.34 -26.44
N ALA A 389 -15.58 -12.54 -26.70
CA ALA A 389 -16.07 -13.79 -26.13
C ALA A 389 -15.96 -13.78 -24.59
N VAL A 390 -14.82 -13.35 -24.03
CA VAL A 390 -14.64 -13.22 -22.58
C VAL A 390 -15.64 -12.23 -21.98
N ALA A 391 -15.82 -11.07 -22.61
CA ALA A 391 -16.78 -10.05 -22.15
C ALA A 391 -18.23 -10.53 -22.21
N ASP A 392 -18.62 -11.26 -23.27
CA ASP A 392 -19.94 -11.83 -23.42
C ASP A 392 -20.24 -12.89 -22.35
N ILE A 393 -19.28 -13.80 -22.11
CA ILE A 393 -19.39 -14.81 -21.06
C ILE A 393 -19.49 -14.15 -19.69
N ALA A 394 -18.64 -13.15 -19.39
CA ALA A 394 -18.69 -12.44 -18.12
C ALA A 394 -20.04 -11.74 -17.88
N SER A 395 -20.60 -11.11 -18.90
CA SER A 395 -21.93 -10.48 -18.82
C SER A 395 -23.01 -11.52 -18.55
N ARG A 396 -23.06 -12.59 -19.33
CA ARG A 396 -24.07 -13.66 -19.17
C ARG A 396 -24.00 -14.34 -17.82
N VAL A 397 -22.80 -14.60 -17.30
CA VAL A 397 -22.63 -15.23 -15.98
C VAL A 397 -23.04 -14.25 -14.87
N ASN A 398 -22.68 -12.97 -14.95
CA ASN A 398 -23.14 -11.96 -14.00
C ASN A 398 -24.67 -11.77 -14.01
N ASP A 399 -25.33 -11.98 -15.13
CA ASP A 399 -26.81 -11.88 -15.25
C ASP A 399 -27.52 -13.11 -14.66
N ARG A 400 -26.86 -14.28 -14.67
CA ARG A 400 -27.45 -15.55 -14.18
C ARG A 400 -27.10 -15.87 -12.73
N THR A 401 -26.00 -15.36 -12.24
CA THR A 401 -25.48 -15.63 -10.90
C THR A 401 -25.39 -14.34 -10.07
N GLU A 402 -24.67 -14.36 -8.95
CA GLU A 402 -24.35 -13.14 -8.22
C GLU A 402 -23.48 -12.21 -9.08
N ASN A 403 -23.96 -10.98 -9.26
CA ASN A 403 -23.22 -9.98 -10.04
C ASN A 403 -22.02 -9.44 -9.25
N ILE A 404 -20.84 -9.91 -9.60
CA ILE A 404 -19.57 -9.46 -9.03
C ILE A 404 -18.80 -8.46 -9.93
N GLY A 405 -19.46 -7.97 -10.97
CA GLY A 405 -18.93 -6.98 -11.91
C GLY A 405 -17.65 -7.43 -12.60
N ALA A 406 -16.69 -6.54 -12.71
CA ALA A 406 -15.41 -6.80 -13.39
C ALA A 406 -14.52 -7.87 -12.69
N ARG A 407 -14.83 -8.26 -11.45
CA ARG A 407 -14.13 -9.39 -10.81
C ARG A 407 -14.31 -10.69 -11.59
N ARG A 408 -15.44 -10.84 -12.27
CA ARG A 408 -15.72 -11.99 -13.14
C ARG A 408 -14.70 -12.16 -14.27
N LEU A 409 -14.17 -11.06 -14.78
CA LEU A 409 -13.14 -11.09 -15.83
C LEU A 409 -11.85 -11.78 -15.36
N TYR A 410 -11.48 -11.60 -14.08
CA TYR A 410 -10.33 -12.29 -13.50
C TYR A 410 -10.54 -13.80 -13.47
N THR A 411 -11.68 -14.27 -12.92
CA THR A 411 -11.93 -15.70 -12.81
C THR A 411 -12.01 -16.39 -14.18
N ILE A 412 -12.61 -15.71 -15.17
CA ILE A 412 -12.68 -16.22 -16.54
C ILE A 412 -11.29 -16.30 -17.17
N LEU A 413 -10.49 -15.23 -17.10
CA LEU A 413 -9.15 -15.24 -17.69
C LEU A 413 -8.20 -16.22 -17.01
N GLU A 414 -8.28 -16.35 -15.67
CA GLU A 414 -7.52 -17.39 -14.94
C GLU A 414 -7.84 -18.77 -15.48
N ARG A 415 -9.13 -19.09 -15.66
CA ARG A 415 -9.54 -20.38 -16.18
C ARG A 415 -9.13 -20.61 -17.63
N VAL A 416 -9.26 -19.60 -18.49
CA VAL A 416 -8.85 -19.67 -19.91
C VAL A 416 -7.36 -19.90 -20.04
N LEU A 417 -6.54 -19.21 -19.22
CA LEU A 417 -5.09 -19.22 -19.32
C LEU A 417 -4.41 -20.22 -18.38
N GLU A 418 -5.14 -20.97 -17.57
CA GLU A 418 -4.63 -21.93 -16.58
C GLU A 418 -3.57 -22.86 -17.16
N GLU A 419 -3.91 -23.55 -18.24
CA GLU A 419 -3.02 -24.50 -18.89
C GLU A 419 -1.79 -23.83 -19.54
N VAL A 420 -2.02 -22.67 -20.16
CA VAL A 420 -0.92 -21.88 -20.75
C VAL A 420 0.06 -21.42 -19.68
N SER A 421 -0.48 -20.98 -18.54
CA SER A 421 0.33 -20.54 -17.39
C SER A 421 1.11 -21.69 -16.76
N PHE A 422 0.50 -22.88 -16.67
CA PHE A 422 1.15 -24.08 -16.15
C PHE A 422 2.29 -24.56 -17.04
N GLN A 423 2.08 -24.53 -18.36
CA GLN A 423 3.08 -24.98 -19.35
C GLN A 423 4.05 -23.86 -19.79
N ALA A 424 3.93 -22.63 -19.24
CA ALA A 424 4.71 -21.49 -19.69
C ALA A 424 6.23 -21.73 -19.75
N PRO A 425 6.89 -22.42 -18.79
CA PRO A 425 8.32 -22.72 -18.90
C PRO A 425 8.68 -23.58 -20.13
N ASP A 426 7.81 -24.51 -20.55
CA ASP A 426 7.99 -25.39 -21.70
C ASP A 426 7.62 -24.74 -23.04
N LEU A 427 6.91 -23.61 -22.97
CA LEU A 427 6.48 -22.82 -24.12
C LEU A 427 7.42 -21.63 -24.41
N SER A 428 8.57 -21.54 -23.76
CA SER A 428 9.53 -20.46 -23.95
C SER A 428 9.92 -20.30 -25.42
N GLY A 429 9.90 -19.06 -25.93
CA GLY A 429 10.16 -18.73 -27.33
C GLY A 429 8.99 -18.99 -28.29
N LYS A 430 7.85 -19.50 -27.82
CA LYS A 430 6.65 -19.75 -28.65
C LYS A 430 5.64 -18.61 -28.52
N THR A 431 4.80 -18.48 -29.55
CA THR A 431 3.61 -17.61 -29.52
C THR A 431 2.38 -18.47 -29.27
N VAL A 432 1.57 -18.08 -28.29
CA VAL A 432 0.27 -18.67 -27.99
C VAL A 432 -0.80 -17.69 -28.40
N THR A 433 -1.63 -18.08 -29.38
CA THR A 433 -2.77 -17.26 -29.84
C THR A 433 -4.05 -17.71 -29.12
N VAL A 434 -4.73 -16.77 -28.48
CA VAL A 434 -6.01 -16.96 -27.82
C VAL A 434 -7.09 -16.30 -28.70
N ASP A 435 -7.88 -17.10 -29.34
CA ASP A 435 -9.06 -16.69 -30.13
C ASP A 435 -10.38 -17.08 -29.43
N ALA A 436 -11.51 -16.71 -30.03
CA ALA A 436 -12.82 -17.05 -29.47
C ALA A 436 -13.05 -18.56 -29.33
N GLY A 437 -12.53 -19.37 -30.28
CA GLY A 437 -12.58 -20.82 -30.22
C GLY A 437 -11.82 -21.39 -29.02
N PHE A 438 -10.64 -20.85 -28.76
CA PHE A 438 -9.84 -21.21 -27.58
C PHE A 438 -10.59 -20.89 -26.28
N VAL A 439 -11.17 -19.69 -26.18
CA VAL A 439 -11.96 -19.27 -25.01
C VAL A 439 -13.14 -20.20 -24.75
N HIS A 440 -13.93 -20.48 -25.80
CA HIS A 440 -15.08 -21.36 -25.68
C HIS A 440 -14.68 -22.79 -25.31
N GLY A 441 -13.65 -23.35 -25.94
CA GLY A 441 -13.17 -24.71 -25.65
C GLY A 441 -12.70 -24.91 -24.22
N ARG A 442 -12.09 -23.86 -23.60
CA ARG A 442 -11.63 -23.91 -22.20
C ARG A 442 -12.75 -23.74 -21.16
N LEU A 443 -13.87 -23.13 -21.56
CA LEU A 443 -14.99 -22.82 -20.67
C LEU A 443 -16.23 -23.69 -20.93
N GLU A 444 -16.19 -24.59 -21.94
CA GLU A 444 -17.36 -25.36 -22.37
C GLU A 444 -17.98 -26.19 -21.24
N ASP A 445 -17.13 -26.86 -20.44
CA ASP A 445 -17.60 -27.68 -19.31
C ASP A 445 -18.20 -26.82 -18.19
N ALA A 446 -17.57 -25.66 -17.91
CA ALA A 446 -18.04 -24.73 -16.88
C ALA A 446 -19.34 -23.99 -17.29
N LEU A 447 -19.60 -23.86 -18.59
CA LEU A 447 -20.81 -23.18 -19.11
C LEU A 447 -22.02 -24.13 -19.27
N ARG A 448 -21.80 -25.44 -19.37
CA ARG A 448 -22.85 -26.43 -19.50
C ARG A 448 -23.57 -26.75 -18.19
N ASP A 449 -22.89 -26.60 -17.06
CA ASP A 449 -23.39 -26.91 -15.73
C ASP A 449 -23.60 -25.63 -14.92
N ASP A 450 -24.85 -25.29 -14.61
CA ASP A 450 -25.20 -24.10 -13.83
C ASP A 450 -24.59 -24.13 -12.40
N ASP A 451 -24.42 -25.32 -11.81
CA ASP A 451 -23.80 -25.48 -10.51
C ASP A 451 -22.27 -25.31 -10.61
N LEU A 452 -21.63 -25.89 -11.65
CA LEU A 452 -20.21 -25.68 -11.90
C LEU A 452 -19.90 -24.21 -12.24
N SER A 453 -20.77 -23.50 -12.94
CA SER A 453 -20.57 -22.08 -13.24
C SER A 453 -20.56 -21.20 -11.99
N ARG A 454 -21.27 -21.57 -10.93
CA ARG A 454 -21.27 -20.87 -9.63
C ARG A 454 -19.98 -21.09 -8.83
N TYR A 455 -19.34 -22.25 -9.01
CA TYR A 455 -18.12 -22.60 -8.26
C TYR A 455 -16.82 -22.28 -9.00
N ILE A 456 -16.84 -22.27 -10.32
CA ILE A 456 -15.65 -22.17 -11.17
C ILE A 456 -15.51 -20.77 -11.78
N LEU A 457 -16.59 -20.08 -12.02
CA LEU A 457 -16.67 -18.75 -12.62
C LEU A 457 -17.25 -17.72 -11.64
#